data_a0964206eefad2dac0b281df9170896e
#
_entry.id   a0964206eefad2dac0b281df9170896e
#
_cell.length_a   1.000
_cell.length_b   1.000
_cell.length_c   1.000
_cell.angle_alpha   90.00
_cell.angle_beta   90.00
_cell.angle_gamma   90.00
#
_symmetry.space_group_name_H-M   'P 1'
#
loop_
_entity.id
_entity.type
_entity.pdbx_description
1 polymer ?
#
loop_
_entity_poly.entity_id
_entity_poly.type
_entity_poly.pdbx_seq_one_letter_code
_entity_poly.pdbx_strand_id
1 'polypeptide(L)'
;MEKTKEIIEKIREYTLEDIMGERFGSYSKYIIQERAIPDARDGLKPVQRRILYSMYKEKNTYDRPYRKSAKTVGDVIGNYHPHGDSSIYEAMVRMSQEWKSRYPYIDMHGNNGSIDGDSPAAYRYT
;
A
#
# COMPACT_ATOMS: atom_id res chain seq x y z
N MET A 1 26.15 -43.36 21.67
CA MET A 1 24.71 -43.57 22.02
C MET A 1 23.99 -42.28 21.70
N GLU A 2 23.39 -42.24 20.56
CA GLU A 2 22.63 -41.10 20.04
C GLU A 2 21.24 -41.15 20.67
N LYS A 3 20.87 -40.13 21.46
CA LYS A 3 19.52 -40.01 22.01
C LYS A 3 18.56 -39.57 20.89
N THR A 4 17.79 -40.52 20.41
CA THR A 4 16.66 -40.27 19.54
C THR A 4 15.67 -39.35 20.29
N LYS A 5 15.51 -38.12 19.85
CA LYS A 5 14.46 -37.25 20.37
C LYS A 5 13.12 -37.77 19.86
N GLU A 6 12.32 -38.34 20.75
CA GLU A 6 10.92 -38.62 20.45
C GLU A 6 10.21 -37.30 20.11
N ILE A 7 9.77 -37.20 18.86
CA ILE A 7 8.90 -36.11 18.40
C ILE A 7 7.50 -36.47 18.90
N ILE A 8 7.07 -35.83 19.97
CA ILE A 8 5.69 -35.95 20.47
C ILE A 8 4.83 -35.03 19.58
N GLU A 9 4.17 -35.62 18.59
CA GLU A 9 3.16 -34.94 17.81
C GLU A 9 1.96 -34.61 18.71
N LYS A 10 1.71 -33.31 18.90
CA LYS A 10 0.56 -32.83 19.64
C LYS A 10 -0.59 -32.53 18.66
N ILE A 11 -1.40 -33.54 18.38
CA ILE A 11 -2.59 -33.38 17.54
C ILE A 11 -3.64 -32.61 18.36
N ARG A 12 -4.15 -31.53 17.79
CA ARG A 12 -5.28 -30.75 18.32
C ARG A 12 -6.44 -30.86 17.35
N GLU A 13 -7.57 -31.24 17.87
CA GLU A 13 -8.82 -31.25 17.10
C GLU A 13 -9.51 -29.90 17.22
N TYR A 14 -9.87 -29.32 16.09
CA TYR A 14 -10.65 -28.10 15.98
C TYR A 14 -11.81 -28.31 15.03
N THR A 15 -12.92 -27.67 15.28
CA THR A 15 -14.00 -27.63 14.28
C THR A 15 -13.59 -26.72 13.12
N LEU A 16 -14.16 -26.98 11.93
CA LEU A 16 -13.93 -26.10 10.76
C LEU A 16 -14.37 -24.67 11.05
N GLU A 17 -15.45 -24.50 11.80
CA GLU A 17 -16.01 -23.21 12.19
C GLU A 17 -15.04 -22.42 13.08
N ASP A 18 -14.41 -23.07 14.07
CA ASP A 18 -13.43 -22.45 14.95
C ASP A 18 -12.22 -21.97 14.17
N ILE A 19 -11.69 -22.81 13.27
CA ILE A 19 -10.52 -22.46 12.45
C ILE A 19 -10.86 -21.31 11.49
N MET A 20 -12.00 -21.35 10.83
CA MET A 20 -12.43 -20.29 9.92
C MET A 20 -12.68 -18.99 10.67
N GLY A 21 -13.32 -19.03 11.83
CA GLY A 21 -13.58 -17.85 12.65
C GLY A 21 -12.28 -17.17 13.12
N GLU A 22 -11.32 -17.95 13.62
CA GLU A 22 -10.02 -17.44 14.07
C GLU A 22 -9.23 -16.82 12.90
N ARG A 23 -9.14 -17.52 11.78
CA ARG A 23 -8.41 -17.04 10.59
C ARG A 23 -9.07 -15.82 9.96
N PHE A 24 -10.39 -15.80 9.88
CA PHE A 24 -11.15 -14.65 9.40
C PHE A 24 -10.95 -13.43 10.30
N GLY A 25 -11.02 -13.61 11.62
CA GLY A 25 -10.77 -12.55 12.59
C GLY A 25 -9.35 -11.98 12.50
N SER A 26 -8.34 -12.84 12.37
CA SER A 26 -6.94 -12.44 12.18
C SER A 26 -6.73 -11.69 10.86
N TYR A 27 -7.33 -12.16 9.77
CA TYR A 27 -7.27 -11.51 8.47
C TYR A 27 -7.97 -10.14 8.48
N SER A 28 -9.17 -10.06 9.07
CA SER A 28 -9.91 -8.79 9.21
C SER A 28 -9.12 -7.77 10.01
N LYS A 29 -8.51 -8.18 11.12
CA LYS A 29 -7.63 -7.33 11.93
C LYS A 29 -6.44 -6.81 11.12
N TYR A 30 -5.80 -7.67 10.35
CA TYR A 30 -4.69 -7.30 9.47
C TYR A 30 -5.12 -6.24 8.44
N ILE A 31 -6.25 -6.46 7.74
CA ILE A 31 -6.78 -5.50 6.75
C ILE A 31 -7.09 -4.15 7.39
N ILE A 32 -7.69 -4.15 8.58
CA ILE A 32 -8.01 -2.91 9.31
C ILE A 32 -6.71 -2.17 9.66
N GLN A 33 -5.73 -2.83 10.27
CA GLN A 33 -4.49 -2.20 10.74
C GLN A 33 -3.56 -1.77 9.60
N GLU A 34 -3.42 -2.59 8.55
CA GLU A 34 -2.40 -2.40 7.51
C GLU A 34 -2.92 -1.69 6.25
N ARG A 35 -4.24 -1.57 6.07
CA ARG A 35 -4.79 -1.03 4.82
C ARG A 35 -5.87 0.03 4.99
N ALA A 36 -6.81 -0.16 5.92
CA ALA A 36 -8.05 0.60 5.93
C ALA A 36 -7.98 1.86 6.80
N ILE A 37 -7.31 1.80 7.94
CA ILE A 37 -7.35 2.87 8.94
C ILE A 37 -6.20 3.87 8.74
N PRO A 38 -6.53 5.17 8.56
CA PRO A 38 -5.53 6.23 8.58
C PRO A 38 -4.87 6.37 9.96
N ASP A 39 -3.61 6.78 9.99
CA ASP A 39 -2.90 7.08 11.23
C ASP A 39 -3.50 8.31 11.90
N ALA A 40 -3.74 8.25 13.21
CA ALA A 40 -4.35 9.35 13.98
C ALA A 40 -3.49 10.62 14.00
N ARG A 41 -2.18 10.51 13.77
CA ARG A 41 -1.24 11.64 13.82
C ARG A 41 -1.26 12.50 12.57
N ASP A 42 -1.40 11.90 11.39
CA ASP A 42 -1.26 12.59 10.09
C ASP A 42 -2.31 12.19 9.04
N GLY A 43 -3.20 11.26 9.36
CA GLY A 43 -4.26 10.82 8.47
C GLY A 43 -3.79 9.94 7.31
N LEU A 44 -2.53 9.53 7.26
CA LEU A 44 -2.01 8.71 6.18
C LEU A 44 -2.32 7.23 6.38
N LYS A 45 -2.77 6.58 5.32
CA LYS A 45 -2.80 5.12 5.24
C LYS A 45 -1.40 4.57 4.95
N PRO A 46 -1.09 3.31 5.32
CA PRO A 46 0.23 2.74 5.11
C PRO A 46 0.76 2.86 3.68
N VAL A 47 -0.06 2.60 2.66
CA VAL A 47 0.36 2.76 1.25
C VAL A 47 0.74 4.20 0.91
N GLN A 48 -0.01 5.17 1.39
CA GLN A 48 0.26 6.59 1.16
C GLN A 48 1.59 7.01 1.80
N ARG A 49 1.84 6.56 3.03
CA ARG A 49 3.10 6.80 3.74
C ARG A 49 4.29 6.18 3.00
N ARG A 50 4.16 4.97 2.50
CA ARG A 50 5.21 4.28 1.74
C ARG A 50 5.55 5.00 0.44
N ILE A 51 4.55 5.53 -0.25
CA ILE A 51 4.74 6.33 -1.46
C ILE A 51 5.50 7.61 -1.13
N LEU A 52 5.03 8.39 -0.16
CA LEU A 52 5.67 9.67 0.21
C LEU A 52 7.09 9.45 0.74
N TYR A 53 7.31 8.40 1.53
CA TYR A 53 8.65 8.04 2.01
C TYR A 53 9.59 7.65 0.87
N SER A 54 9.13 6.86 -0.09
CA SER A 54 9.91 6.49 -1.28
C SER A 54 10.29 7.74 -2.09
N MET A 55 9.33 8.62 -2.35
CA MET A 55 9.58 9.88 -3.07
C MET A 55 10.59 10.77 -2.34
N TYR A 56 10.46 10.89 -1.02
CA TYR A 56 11.40 11.66 -0.20
C TYR A 56 12.81 11.08 -0.23
N LYS A 57 12.95 9.77 -0.06
CA LYS A 57 14.24 9.07 -0.10
C LYS A 57 14.94 9.22 -1.46
N GLU A 58 14.19 9.15 -2.53
CA GLU A 58 14.66 9.34 -3.90
C GLU A 58 14.86 10.83 -4.28
N LYS A 59 14.64 11.74 -3.35
CA LYS A 59 14.72 13.19 -3.58
C LYS A 59 13.82 13.65 -4.73
N ASN A 60 12.65 13.02 -4.85
CA ASN A 60 11.60 13.43 -5.79
C ASN A 60 10.68 14.43 -5.10
N THR A 61 11.17 15.65 -4.98
CA THR A 61 10.55 16.76 -4.25
C THR A 61 10.14 17.89 -5.18
N TYR A 62 9.32 18.81 -4.71
CA TYR A 62 8.73 19.90 -5.51
C TYR A 62 9.77 20.80 -6.23
N ASP A 63 10.98 20.85 -5.74
CA ASP A 63 12.10 21.63 -6.29
C ASP A 63 12.92 20.87 -7.34
N ARG A 64 12.49 19.68 -7.72
CA ARG A 64 13.17 18.81 -8.69
C ARG A 64 12.33 18.57 -9.94
N PRO A 65 12.98 18.24 -11.07
CA PRO A 65 12.26 17.87 -12.28
C PRO A 65 11.32 16.68 -12.06
N TYR A 66 10.19 16.69 -12.76
CA TYR A 66 9.25 15.57 -12.75
C TYR A 66 9.90 14.26 -13.14
N ARG A 67 9.49 13.20 -12.49
CA ARG A 67 9.90 11.82 -12.79
C ARG A 67 8.69 10.99 -13.16
N LYS A 68 8.90 10.00 -13.99
CA LYS A 68 7.83 9.06 -14.35
C LYS A 68 7.26 8.36 -13.13
N SER A 69 5.93 8.33 -13.01
CA SER A 69 5.23 7.62 -11.93
C SER A 69 5.62 6.14 -11.84
N ALA A 70 5.95 5.54 -12.99
CA ALA A 70 6.47 4.17 -13.06
C ALA A 70 7.69 3.93 -12.17
N LYS A 71 8.58 4.92 -12.03
CA LYS A 71 9.75 4.80 -11.15
C LYS A 71 9.32 4.71 -9.70
N THR A 72 8.49 5.63 -9.23
CA THR A 72 8.00 5.63 -7.84
C THR A 72 7.20 4.36 -7.53
N VAL A 73 6.32 3.94 -8.43
CA VAL A 73 5.55 2.70 -8.28
C VAL A 73 6.47 1.49 -8.15
N GLY A 74 7.48 1.37 -9.04
CA GLY A 74 8.46 0.29 -8.99
C GLY A 74 9.29 0.27 -7.70
N ASP A 75 9.75 1.43 -7.24
CA ASP A 75 10.51 1.56 -5.99
C ASP A 75 9.67 1.17 -4.76
N VAL A 76 8.40 1.54 -4.75
CA VAL A 76 7.47 1.17 -3.65
C VAL A 76 7.18 -0.32 -3.63
N ILE A 77 6.92 -0.95 -4.79
CA ILE A 77 6.71 -2.40 -4.88
C ILE A 77 7.96 -3.14 -4.40
N GLY A 78 9.11 -2.77 -4.92
CA GLY A 78 10.35 -3.49 -4.65
C GLY A 78 10.82 -3.41 -3.20
N ASN A 79 10.52 -2.31 -2.50
CA ASN A 79 11.12 -2.05 -1.20
C ASN A 79 10.13 -2.02 -0.03
N TYR A 80 8.85 -1.67 -0.25
CA TYR A 80 7.96 -1.31 0.86
C TYR A 80 6.58 -1.93 0.83
N HIS A 81 6.06 -2.29 -0.33
CA HIS A 81 4.66 -2.70 -0.47
C HIS A 81 4.50 -3.86 -1.47
N PRO A 82 4.55 -5.13 -1.00
CA PRO A 82 4.52 -6.32 -1.85
C PRO A 82 3.10 -6.63 -2.38
N HIS A 83 2.37 -5.63 -2.84
CA HIS A 83 1.04 -5.73 -3.45
C HIS A 83 1.07 -5.16 -4.87
N GLY A 84 -0.02 -5.34 -5.63
CA GLY A 84 -0.04 -4.97 -7.05
C GLY A 84 0.24 -3.49 -7.33
N ASP A 85 0.85 -3.22 -8.48
CA ASP A 85 1.20 -1.90 -8.98
C ASP A 85 -0.01 -0.97 -9.12
N SER A 86 -1.15 -1.52 -9.55
CA SER A 86 -2.40 -0.76 -9.74
C SER A 86 -2.85 -0.07 -8.45
N SER A 87 -2.80 -0.76 -7.32
CA SER A 87 -3.23 -0.19 -6.03
C SER A 87 -2.33 0.95 -5.56
N ILE A 88 -1.03 0.85 -5.83
CA ILE A 88 -0.05 1.90 -5.52
C ILE A 88 -0.27 3.11 -6.41
N TYR A 89 -0.43 2.89 -7.72
CA TYR A 89 -0.67 3.97 -8.67
C TYR A 89 -1.98 4.70 -8.41
N GLU A 90 -3.07 3.97 -8.13
CA GLU A 90 -4.35 4.59 -7.74
C GLU A 90 -4.22 5.44 -6.47
N ALA A 91 -3.47 4.98 -5.47
CA ALA A 91 -3.22 5.78 -4.29
C ALA A 91 -2.43 7.06 -4.60
N MET A 92 -1.39 6.97 -5.46
CA MET A 92 -0.64 8.12 -5.96
C MET A 92 -1.53 9.14 -6.65
N VAL A 93 -2.36 8.67 -7.58
CA VAL A 93 -3.30 9.52 -8.32
C VAL A 93 -4.25 10.25 -7.37
N ARG A 94 -4.84 9.53 -6.40
CA ARG A 94 -5.76 10.14 -5.42
C ARG A 94 -5.08 11.22 -4.58
N MET A 95 -3.82 11.06 -4.25
CA MET A 95 -3.05 12.06 -3.51
C MET A 95 -2.67 13.29 -4.35
N SER A 96 -2.81 13.22 -5.67
CA SER A 96 -2.56 14.34 -6.60
C SER A 96 -3.83 15.08 -7.02
N GLN A 97 -5.01 14.55 -6.70
CA GLN A 97 -6.28 15.11 -7.15
C GLN A 97 -6.78 16.18 -6.20
N GLU A 98 -6.92 17.41 -6.70
CA GLU A 98 -7.37 18.58 -5.92
C GLU A 98 -8.79 18.43 -5.36
N TRP A 99 -9.66 17.70 -6.05
CA TRP A 99 -11.02 17.41 -5.57
C TRP A 99 -11.10 16.31 -4.52
N LYS A 100 -10.01 15.59 -4.29
CA LYS A 100 -9.90 14.56 -3.22
C LYS A 100 -9.21 15.07 -1.98
N SER A 101 -8.32 16.03 -2.12
CA SER A 101 -7.54 16.59 -1.02
C SER A 101 -7.45 18.11 -1.16
N ARG A 102 -7.76 18.83 -0.09
CA ARG A 102 -7.65 20.31 -0.09
C ARG A 102 -6.23 20.76 -0.46
N TYR A 103 -5.24 20.03 0.02
CA TYR A 103 -3.83 20.22 -0.33
C TYR A 103 -3.31 18.90 -0.88
N PRO A 104 -3.13 18.78 -2.20
CA PRO A 104 -2.53 17.58 -2.78
C PRO A 104 -1.13 17.33 -2.24
N TYR A 105 -0.84 16.09 -1.92
CA TYR A 105 0.50 15.68 -1.46
C TYR A 105 1.48 15.48 -2.60
N ILE A 106 0.97 15.19 -3.78
CA ILE A 106 1.74 14.87 -4.98
C ILE A 106 1.31 15.81 -6.09
N ASP A 107 2.26 16.42 -6.74
CA ASP A 107 2.09 17.14 -7.99
C ASP A 107 2.42 16.19 -9.15
N MET A 108 1.45 15.91 -10.01
CA MET A 108 1.60 15.00 -11.15
C MET A 108 1.58 15.77 -12.45
N HIS A 109 2.52 15.42 -13.33
CA HIS A 109 2.57 15.91 -14.69
C HIS A 109 1.79 14.98 -15.62
N GLY A 110 0.82 15.53 -16.32
CA GLY A 110 -0.04 14.77 -17.24
C GLY A 110 -1.47 14.59 -16.72
N ASN A 111 -2.19 13.64 -17.32
CA ASN A 111 -3.59 13.39 -16.98
C ASN A 111 -3.71 12.53 -15.73
N ASN A 112 -4.16 13.13 -14.64
CA ASN A 112 -4.45 12.46 -13.35
C ASN A 112 -5.94 12.18 -13.13
N GLY A 113 -6.75 12.20 -14.19
CA GLY A 113 -8.19 12.01 -14.14
C GLY A 113 -8.96 13.32 -14.06
N SER A 114 -10.28 13.22 -13.92
CA SER A 114 -11.17 14.35 -13.72
C SER A 114 -12.20 14.11 -12.63
N ILE A 115 -12.85 15.19 -12.18
CA ILE A 115 -13.98 15.10 -11.23
C ILE A 115 -15.18 14.38 -11.84
N ASP A 116 -15.31 14.42 -13.16
CA ASP A 116 -16.40 13.80 -13.92
C ASP A 116 -16.22 12.29 -14.12
N GLY A 117 -15.12 11.74 -13.61
CA GLY A 117 -14.86 10.29 -13.60
C GLY A 117 -13.94 9.79 -14.71
N ASP A 118 -13.27 10.68 -15.44
CA ASP A 118 -12.26 10.24 -16.41
C ASP A 118 -11.10 9.53 -15.69
N SER A 119 -10.65 8.46 -16.29
CA SER A 119 -9.52 7.70 -15.77
C SER A 119 -8.19 8.43 -15.96
N PRO A 120 -7.24 8.31 -15.03
CA PRO A 120 -5.90 8.83 -15.21
C PRO A 120 -5.18 8.10 -16.35
N ALA A 121 -4.20 8.74 -16.95
CA ALA A 121 -3.31 8.08 -17.89
C ALA A 121 -2.50 6.97 -17.18
N ALA A 122 -2.04 5.97 -17.93
CA ALA A 122 -1.22 4.90 -17.34
C ALA A 122 0.08 5.47 -16.75
N TYR A 123 0.55 4.87 -15.65
CA TYR A 123 1.72 5.34 -14.86
C TYR A 123 3.03 5.47 -15.65
N ARG A 124 3.13 4.86 -16.82
CA ARG A 124 4.28 5.01 -17.73
C ARG A 124 4.29 6.34 -18.47
N TYR A 125 3.16 7.03 -18.52
CA TYR A 125 3.03 8.30 -19.23
C TYR A 125 3.04 9.52 -18.29
N THR A 126 2.71 9.34 -17.04
CA THR A 126 2.67 10.40 -16.01
C THR A 126 3.93 10.53 -15.22
#